data_a865afb6c764e0b8f545705fe703bc0d
#
_entry.id   a865afb6c764e0b8f545705fe703bc0d
#
_cell.length_a   1.000
_cell.length_b   1.000
_cell.length_c   1.000
_cell.angle_alpha   90.00
_cell.angle_beta   90.00
_cell.angle_gamma   90.00
#
_symmetry.space_group_name_H-M   'P 1'
#
loop_
_entity.id
_entity.type
_entity.pdbx_description
1 polymer ?
#
loop_
_entity_poly.entity_id
_entity_poly.type
_entity_poly.pdbx_seq_one_letter_code
_entity_poly.pdbx_strand_id
1 'polypeptide(L)'
;NEGIYNIFDTTKILNRSVPIIINDKAGRAGVAYWINQQFNLPPERQVSKKHPAVGQIHTRIMAAYEEGRNTSFSNKEIKNLVRRFMPELFDSEFDQMKRIAGELASNLVERLARDCQSTADSEALTAQLQHFVRDYSFIQYAYVTDVKGHSTAIAISDPGDQKGYKAFPIGFDYSNREWFLQPMRTGKLHITNVHQSQVTGQLIITVSTVITDANDEIIGVLGADIQLEEIIRRAESLEAEVPNSEEE
;
A
#
# COMPACT_ATOMS: atom_id res chain seq x y z
N ASN A 1 -19.59 28.81 -13.81
CA ASN A 1 -20.40 29.68 -12.97
C ASN A 1 -21.82 29.12 -12.98
N GLU A 2 -22.16 28.22 -12.06
CA GLU A 2 -23.46 27.53 -11.99
C GLU A 2 -24.65 28.51 -11.80
N GLY A 3 -24.40 29.66 -11.18
CA GLY A 3 -25.42 30.69 -10.91
C GLY A 3 -25.98 31.40 -12.13
N ILE A 4 -25.41 31.18 -13.33
CA ILE A 4 -25.90 31.84 -14.56
C ILE A 4 -27.01 31.01 -15.25
N TYR A 5 -27.03 29.68 -15.03
CA TYR A 5 -27.95 28.78 -15.71
C TYR A 5 -28.96 28.08 -14.79
N ASN A 6 -28.76 28.09 -13.48
CA ASN A 6 -29.70 27.54 -12.51
C ASN A 6 -30.24 28.65 -11.59
N ILE A 7 -31.51 28.93 -11.73
CA ILE A 7 -32.26 29.87 -10.86
C ILE A 7 -32.37 29.30 -9.42
N PHE A 8 -32.12 28.00 -9.23
CA PHE A 8 -32.20 27.36 -7.95
C PHE A 8 -30.87 26.63 -7.65
N ASP A 9 -30.31 26.88 -6.48
CA ASP A 9 -29.17 26.11 -5.95
C ASP A 9 -29.68 24.71 -5.52
N THR A 10 -29.58 23.77 -6.45
CA THR A 10 -30.06 22.38 -6.25
C THR A 10 -29.31 21.67 -5.10
N THR A 11 -28.09 22.10 -4.80
CA THR A 11 -27.30 21.56 -3.70
C THR A 11 -27.90 21.95 -2.36
N LYS A 12 -28.36 23.22 -2.22
CA LYS A 12 -28.99 23.74 -1.01
C LYS A 12 -30.45 23.28 -0.82
N ILE A 13 -31.18 23.13 -1.92
CA ILE A 13 -32.63 22.83 -1.86
C ILE A 13 -32.88 21.31 -1.80
N LEU A 14 -32.10 20.51 -2.53
CA LEU A 14 -32.35 19.07 -2.67
C LEU A 14 -31.29 18.20 -1.99
N ASN A 15 -30.25 18.82 -1.40
CA ASN A 15 -29.07 18.12 -0.86
C ASN A 15 -28.49 17.07 -1.84
N ARG A 16 -28.56 17.37 -3.14
CA ARG A 16 -28.07 16.53 -4.24
C ARG A 16 -27.20 17.34 -5.18
N SER A 17 -26.00 16.87 -5.45
CA SER A 17 -25.16 17.40 -6.52
C SER A 17 -25.81 17.19 -7.89
N VAL A 18 -25.58 18.10 -8.83
CA VAL A 18 -26.08 17.97 -10.21
C VAL A 18 -25.48 16.71 -10.84
N PRO A 19 -26.32 15.75 -11.29
CA PRO A 19 -25.79 14.55 -11.93
C PRO A 19 -25.15 14.91 -13.27
N ILE A 20 -23.91 14.56 -13.46
CA ILE A 20 -23.22 14.69 -14.76
C ILE A 20 -23.41 13.40 -15.56
N ILE A 21 -23.92 13.56 -16.76
CA ILE A 21 -24.01 12.50 -17.75
C ILE A 21 -22.74 12.50 -18.59
N ILE A 22 -22.05 11.38 -18.64
CA ILE A 22 -20.86 11.18 -19.47
C ILE A 22 -21.29 10.62 -20.83
N ASN A 23 -21.11 11.45 -21.87
CA ASN A 23 -21.43 11.13 -23.27
C ASN A 23 -20.34 11.68 -24.20
N ASP A 24 -20.58 11.68 -25.51
CA ASP A 24 -19.70 12.20 -26.55
C ASP A 24 -19.31 13.69 -26.40
N LYS A 25 -20.11 14.48 -25.66
CA LYS A 25 -19.88 15.90 -25.37
C LYS A 25 -19.16 16.14 -24.07
N ALA A 26 -18.97 15.10 -23.26
CA ALA A 26 -18.30 15.20 -21.98
C ALA A 26 -16.78 15.34 -22.18
N GLY A 27 -16.23 16.54 -21.99
CA GLY A 27 -14.79 16.76 -22.03
C GLY A 27 -14.08 16.27 -20.76
N ARG A 28 -12.74 16.38 -20.73
CA ARG A 28 -11.89 16.00 -19.58
C ARG A 28 -12.33 16.65 -18.27
N ALA A 29 -12.84 17.90 -18.31
CA ALA A 29 -13.35 18.58 -17.12
C ALA A 29 -14.59 17.86 -16.54
N GLY A 30 -15.50 17.38 -17.39
CA GLY A 30 -16.66 16.59 -16.97
C GLY A 30 -16.27 15.27 -16.35
N VAL A 31 -15.30 14.58 -16.95
CA VAL A 31 -14.77 13.30 -16.39
C VAL A 31 -14.12 13.54 -15.03
N ALA A 32 -13.26 14.56 -14.88
CA ALA A 32 -12.63 14.89 -13.61
C ALA A 32 -13.68 15.26 -12.53
N TYR A 33 -14.66 16.07 -12.87
CA TYR A 33 -15.72 16.43 -11.95
C TYR A 33 -16.54 15.20 -11.53
N TRP A 34 -16.89 14.31 -12.47
CA TRP A 34 -17.61 13.07 -12.16
C TRP A 34 -16.83 12.21 -11.17
N ILE A 35 -15.51 12.07 -11.38
CA ILE A 35 -14.62 11.32 -10.47
C ILE A 35 -14.66 11.95 -9.07
N ASN A 36 -14.43 13.26 -8.96
CA ASN A 36 -14.40 13.96 -7.69
C ASN A 36 -15.70 13.83 -6.89
N GLN A 37 -16.85 13.90 -7.59
CA GLN A 37 -18.17 13.72 -6.98
C GLN A 37 -18.44 12.27 -6.59
N GLN A 38 -18.13 11.32 -7.49
CA GLN A 38 -18.44 9.91 -7.26
C GLN A 38 -17.64 9.30 -6.11
N PHE A 39 -16.39 9.76 -5.90
CA PHE A 39 -15.51 9.31 -4.83
C PHE A 39 -15.47 10.27 -3.64
N ASN A 40 -16.28 11.34 -3.67
CA ASN A 40 -16.34 12.37 -2.62
C ASN A 40 -14.96 12.86 -2.20
N LEU A 41 -14.11 13.18 -3.20
CA LEU A 41 -12.72 13.55 -2.94
C LEU A 41 -12.66 14.93 -2.28
N PRO A 42 -11.93 15.08 -1.15
CA PRO A 42 -11.73 16.36 -0.49
C PRO A 42 -10.92 17.31 -1.40
N PRO A 43 -10.97 18.63 -1.19
CA PRO A 43 -10.38 19.63 -2.08
C PRO A 43 -8.92 19.37 -2.45
N GLU A 44 -8.10 18.96 -1.48
CA GLU A 44 -6.67 18.66 -1.62
C GLU A 44 -6.37 17.39 -2.44
N ARG A 45 -7.34 16.48 -2.55
CA ARG A 45 -7.22 15.23 -3.32
C ARG A 45 -8.03 15.23 -4.61
N GLN A 46 -8.64 16.37 -4.98
CA GLN A 46 -9.42 16.47 -6.21
C GLN A 46 -8.57 16.30 -7.46
N VAL A 47 -9.06 15.44 -8.34
CA VAL A 47 -8.42 15.15 -9.62
C VAL A 47 -8.71 16.30 -10.59
N SER A 48 -7.67 16.85 -11.20
CA SER A 48 -7.80 17.92 -12.21
C SER A 48 -8.03 17.35 -13.62
N LYS A 49 -8.60 18.17 -14.52
CA LYS A 49 -8.75 17.83 -15.94
C LYS A 49 -7.42 17.55 -16.67
N LYS A 50 -6.27 17.96 -16.07
CA LYS A 50 -4.93 17.75 -16.63
C LYS A 50 -4.33 16.42 -16.18
N HIS A 51 -4.94 15.71 -15.22
CA HIS A 51 -4.44 14.45 -14.72
C HIS A 51 -4.31 13.41 -15.86
N PRO A 52 -3.18 12.68 -15.98
CA PRO A 52 -2.93 11.75 -17.08
C PRO A 52 -4.03 10.69 -17.22
N ALA A 53 -4.48 10.09 -16.12
CA ALA A 53 -5.54 9.08 -16.11
C ALA A 53 -6.89 9.64 -16.61
N VAL A 54 -7.22 10.90 -16.31
CA VAL A 54 -8.42 11.56 -16.85
C VAL A 54 -8.34 11.67 -18.37
N GLY A 55 -7.14 11.94 -18.89
CA GLY A 55 -6.88 11.93 -20.34
C GLY A 55 -7.12 10.56 -20.96
N GLN A 56 -6.61 9.50 -20.34
CA GLN A 56 -6.77 8.11 -20.79
C GLN A 56 -8.23 7.65 -20.75
N ILE A 57 -8.94 7.96 -19.67
CA ILE A 57 -10.39 7.66 -19.52
C ILE A 57 -11.17 8.38 -20.63
N HIS A 58 -10.93 9.68 -20.83
CA HIS A 58 -11.59 10.46 -21.86
C HIS A 58 -11.34 9.88 -23.27
N THR A 59 -10.08 9.55 -23.60
CA THR A 59 -9.73 8.91 -24.88
C THR A 59 -10.50 7.60 -25.07
N ARG A 60 -10.63 6.79 -24.04
CA ARG A 60 -11.38 5.52 -24.12
C ARG A 60 -12.89 5.74 -24.31
N ILE A 61 -13.44 6.81 -23.68
CA ILE A 61 -14.84 7.21 -23.90
C ILE A 61 -15.05 7.61 -25.35
N MET A 62 -14.19 8.48 -25.91
CA MET A 62 -14.30 8.92 -27.31
C MET A 62 -14.17 7.77 -28.30
N ALA A 63 -13.22 6.87 -28.09
CA ALA A 63 -13.06 5.68 -28.93
C ALA A 63 -14.33 4.83 -28.99
N ALA A 64 -15.05 4.66 -27.88
CA ALA A 64 -16.31 3.91 -27.87
C ALA A 64 -17.39 4.57 -28.75
N TYR A 65 -17.43 5.91 -28.83
CA TYR A 65 -18.35 6.61 -29.74
C TYR A 65 -17.90 6.53 -31.19
N GLU A 66 -16.62 6.55 -31.49
CA GLU A 66 -16.05 6.31 -32.83
C GLU A 66 -16.36 4.88 -33.31
N GLU A 67 -16.40 3.91 -32.37
CA GLU A 67 -16.79 2.51 -32.61
C GLU A 67 -18.31 2.30 -32.77
N GLY A 68 -19.11 3.39 -32.74
CA GLY A 68 -20.56 3.36 -33.02
C GLY A 68 -21.47 3.40 -31.78
N ARG A 69 -20.95 3.67 -30.58
CA ARG A 69 -21.80 3.88 -29.39
C ARG A 69 -22.69 5.11 -29.57
N ASN A 70 -23.98 4.98 -29.23
CA ASN A 70 -24.94 6.08 -29.30
C ASN A 70 -25.65 6.38 -27.96
N THR A 71 -25.27 5.69 -26.88
CA THR A 71 -25.84 5.88 -25.54
C THR A 71 -24.81 6.47 -24.58
N SER A 72 -25.27 7.20 -23.56
CA SER A 72 -24.40 7.69 -22.48
C SER A 72 -23.78 6.53 -21.70
N PHE A 73 -22.62 6.78 -21.10
CA PHE A 73 -22.02 5.83 -20.19
C PHE A 73 -22.79 5.77 -18.87
N SER A 74 -23.11 4.59 -18.41
CA SER A 74 -23.65 4.35 -17.07
C SER A 74 -22.56 4.59 -16.00
N ASN A 75 -22.99 4.87 -14.76
CA ASN A 75 -22.07 4.98 -13.63
C ASN A 75 -21.19 3.73 -13.44
N LYS A 76 -21.74 2.54 -13.73
CA LYS A 76 -20.99 1.28 -13.64
C LYS A 76 -19.87 1.20 -14.67
N GLU A 77 -20.13 1.62 -15.92
CA GLU A 77 -19.12 1.62 -16.98
C GLU A 77 -18.00 2.63 -16.69
N ILE A 78 -18.36 3.86 -16.26
CA ILE A 78 -17.36 4.85 -15.88
C ILE A 78 -16.53 4.37 -14.68
N LYS A 79 -17.17 3.80 -13.64
CA LYS A 79 -16.43 3.20 -12.51
C LYS A 79 -15.43 2.14 -12.95
N ASN A 80 -15.78 1.31 -13.93
CA ASN A 80 -14.86 0.29 -14.46
C ASN A 80 -13.67 0.93 -15.19
N LEU A 81 -13.88 2.01 -15.95
CA LEU A 81 -12.80 2.76 -16.57
C LEU A 81 -11.91 3.42 -15.50
N VAL A 82 -12.52 4.07 -14.51
CA VAL A 82 -11.75 4.67 -13.40
C VAL A 82 -10.95 3.60 -12.67
N ARG A 83 -11.53 2.43 -12.34
CA ARG A 83 -10.79 1.33 -11.69
C ARG A 83 -9.57 0.89 -12.50
N ARG A 84 -9.65 0.92 -13.82
CA ARG A 84 -8.55 0.52 -14.70
C ARG A 84 -7.39 1.53 -14.70
N PHE A 85 -7.68 2.83 -14.66
CA PHE A 85 -6.71 3.90 -14.82
C PHE A 85 -6.36 4.65 -13.51
N MET A 86 -7.16 4.45 -12.46
CA MET A 86 -7.03 5.04 -11.13
C MET A 86 -7.48 4.03 -10.06
N PRO A 87 -6.83 2.84 -9.98
CA PRO A 87 -7.22 1.79 -9.03
C PRO A 87 -7.16 2.26 -7.58
N GLU A 88 -6.26 3.20 -7.26
CA GLU A 88 -6.07 3.80 -5.94
C GLU A 88 -7.32 4.46 -5.37
N LEU A 89 -8.29 4.86 -6.21
CA LEU A 89 -9.57 5.43 -5.75
C LEU A 89 -10.55 4.36 -5.21
N PHE A 90 -10.24 3.09 -5.41
CA PHE A 90 -11.05 1.97 -4.91
C PHE A 90 -10.42 1.27 -3.71
N ASP A 91 -9.18 1.61 -3.41
CA ASP A 91 -8.49 1.06 -2.26
C ASP A 91 -9.08 1.66 -0.97
N SER A 92 -9.28 0.82 0.05
CA SER A 92 -9.52 1.30 1.40
C SER A 92 -8.29 2.05 1.91
N GLU A 93 -8.45 2.84 2.95
CA GLU A 93 -7.33 3.51 3.60
C GLU A 93 -6.25 2.50 4.02
N PHE A 94 -6.66 1.34 4.54
CA PHE A 94 -5.75 0.25 4.89
C PHE A 94 -5.05 -0.38 3.69
N ASP A 95 -5.73 -0.51 2.55
CA ASP A 95 -5.11 -1.04 1.32
C ASP A 95 -4.06 -0.06 0.77
N GLN A 96 -4.32 1.24 0.84
CA GLN A 96 -3.34 2.27 0.48
C GLN A 96 -2.12 2.23 1.40
N MET A 97 -2.34 2.18 2.72
CA MET A 97 -1.28 2.05 3.73
C MET A 97 -0.45 0.79 3.51
N LYS A 98 -1.11 -0.35 3.30
CA LYS A 98 -0.45 -1.62 2.99
C LYS A 98 0.44 -1.52 1.75
N ARG A 99 -0.05 -0.89 0.68
CA ARG A 99 0.70 -0.72 -0.57
C ARG A 99 1.95 0.13 -0.35
N ILE A 100 1.81 1.31 0.27
CA ILE A 100 2.94 2.20 0.55
C ILE A 100 3.97 1.52 1.46
N ALA A 101 3.51 0.91 2.55
CA ALA A 101 4.38 0.20 3.49
C ALA A 101 5.09 -0.98 2.81
N GLY A 102 4.36 -1.73 1.97
CA GLY A 102 4.90 -2.85 1.22
C GLY A 102 5.97 -2.41 0.23
N GLU A 103 5.75 -1.37 -0.56
CA GLU A 103 6.71 -0.84 -1.53
C GLU A 103 8.01 -0.37 -0.85
N LEU A 104 7.89 0.34 0.29
CA LEU A 104 9.06 0.80 1.05
C LEU A 104 9.85 -0.36 1.68
N ALA A 105 9.16 -1.34 2.24
CA ALA A 105 9.80 -2.42 2.99
C ALA A 105 10.31 -3.56 2.10
N SER A 106 9.70 -3.82 0.94
CA SER A 106 10.04 -4.98 0.10
C SER A 106 11.52 -5.03 -0.29
N ASN A 107 12.04 -3.94 -0.86
CA ASN A 107 13.44 -3.86 -1.27
C ASN A 107 14.42 -4.04 -0.08
N LEU A 108 14.03 -3.52 1.10
CA LEU A 108 14.85 -3.64 2.31
C LEU A 108 14.88 -5.06 2.83
N VAL A 109 13.71 -5.72 2.87
CA VAL A 109 13.58 -7.11 3.34
C VAL A 109 14.28 -8.08 2.39
N GLU A 110 14.15 -7.91 1.06
CA GLU A 110 14.87 -8.73 0.09
C GLU A 110 16.40 -8.54 0.17
N ARG A 111 16.86 -7.31 0.41
CA ARG A 111 18.29 -7.06 0.61
C ARG A 111 18.79 -7.76 1.87
N LEU A 112 18.08 -7.60 2.99
CA LEU A 112 18.44 -8.26 4.23
C LEU A 112 18.43 -9.80 4.09
N ALA A 113 17.48 -10.37 3.37
CA ALA A 113 17.44 -11.81 3.10
C ALA A 113 18.69 -12.29 2.35
N ARG A 114 19.15 -11.52 1.35
CA ARG A 114 20.42 -11.82 0.66
C ARG A 114 21.64 -11.71 1.59
N ASP A 115 21.66 -10.71 2.45
CA ASP A 115 22.74 -10.54 3.43
C ASP A 115 22.76 -11.70 4.46
N CYS A 116 21.60 -12.29 4.77
CA CYS A 116 21.48 -13.45 5.66
C CYS A 116 21.96 -14.78 5.04
N GLN A 117 22.08 -14.88 3.70
CA GLN A 117 22.49 -16.12 3.00
C GLN A 117 23.83 -16.69 3.48
N SER A 118 24.78 -15.84 3.78
CA SER A 118 26.13 -16.19 4.18
C SER A 118 26.32 -16.42 5.67
N THR A 119 25.26 -16.19 6.48
CA THR A 119 25.36 -16.17 7.94
C THR A 119 24.67 -17.40 8.53
N ALA A 120 25.43 -18.46 8.81
CA ALA A 120 24.92 -19.69 9.40
C ALA A 120 24.77 -19.64 10.93
N ASP A 121 25.44 -18.68 11.59
CA ASP A 121 25.44 -18.54 13.04
C ASP A 121 24.27 -17.68 13.52
N SER A 122 23.48 -18.23 14.46
CA SER A 122 22.28 -17.57 15.03
C SER A 122 22.59 -16.25 15.76
N GLU A 123 23.75 -16.15 16.39
CA GLU A 123 24.16 -14.94 17.09
C GLU A 123 24.50 -13.81 16.09
N ALA A 124 25.25 -14.16 15.04
CA ALA A 124 25.57 -13.24 13.94
C ALA A 124 24.32 -12.79 13.18
N LEU A 125 23.37 -13.70 12.90
CA LEU A 125 22.07 -13.36 12.33
C LEU A 125 21.29 -12.39 13.23
N THR A 126 21.22 -12.65 14.53
CA THR A 126 20.55 -11.80 15.50
C THR A 126 21.16 -10.39 15.52
N ALA A 127 22.50 -10.29 15.51
CA ALA A 127 23.19 -9.00 15.46
C ALA A 127 22.87 -8.24 14.15
N GLN A 128 22.82 -8.93 13.03
CA GLN A 128 22.46 -8.35 11.72
C GLN A 128 21.01 -7.83 11.71
N LEU A 129 20.05 -8.62 12.20
CA LEU A 129 18.67 -8.19 12.37
C LEU A 129 18.56 -6.98 13.31
N GLN A 130 19.35 -6.95 14.41
CA GLN A 130 19.35 -5.85 15.37
C GLN A 130 19.83 -4.54 14.75
N HIS A 131 20.83 -4.57 13.86
CA HIS A 131 21.23 -3.41 13.05
C HIS A 131 20.08 -2.95 12.17
N PHE A 132 19.43 -3.88 11.48
CA PHE A 132 18.35 -3.57 10.57
C PHE A 132 17.15 -2.88 11.25
N VAL A 133 16.66 -3.39 12.38
CA VAL A 133 15.52 -2.77 13.10
C VAL A 133 15.90 -1.43 13.73
N ARG A 134 17.18 -1.19 14.02
CA ARG A 134 17.67 0.09 14.53
C ARG A 134 17.75 1.15 13.44
N ASP A 135 18.15 0.75 12.22
CA ASP A 135 18.36 1.68 11.11
C ASP A 135 17.01 2.13 10.48
N TYR A 136 15.94 1.33 10.67
CA TYR A 136 14.62 1.60 10.11
C TYR A 136 13.55 1.62 11.20
N SER A 137 13.25 2.79 11.75
CA SER A 137 12.33 2.98 12.90
C SER A 137 10.90 2.46 12.66
N PHE A 138 10.47 2.31 11.41
CA PHE A 138 9.17 1.74 11.06
C PHE A 138 9.13 0.20 11.10
N ILE A 139 10.28 -0.45 11.28
CA ILE A 139 10.36 -1.90 11.46
C ILE A 139 10.34 -2.22 12.95
N GLN A 140 9.26 -2.86 13.40
CA GLN A 140 9.07 -3.20 14.80
C GLN A 140 9.85 -4.45 15.21
N TYR A 141 9.74 -5.50 14.39
CA TYR A 141 10.38 -6.79 14.58
C TYR A 141 10.97 -7.29 13.28
N ALA A 142 12.11 -7.98 13.36
CA ALA A 142 12.65 -8.80 12.29
C ALA A 142 13.02 -10.18 12.85
N TYR A 143 12.71 -11.23 12.11
CA TYR A 143 12.93 -12.61 12.56
C TYR A 143 13.25 -13.52 11.39
N VAL A 144 14.08 -14.53 11.65
CA VAL A 144 14.44 -15.60 10.70
C VAL A 144 13.97 -16.92 11.27
N THR A 145 13.43 -17.76 10.40
CA THR A 145 13.09 -19.15 10.71
C THR A 145 13.92 -20.12 9.89
N ASP A 146 14.02 -21.34 10.36
CA ASP A 146 14.44 -22.48 9.54
C ASP A 146 13.33 -22.90 8.54
N VAL A 147 13.62 -23.92 7.72
CA VAL A 147 12.66 -24.45 6.73
C VAL A 147 11.45 -25.15 7.36
N LYS A 148 11.48 -25.43 8.66
CA LYS A 148 10.36 -26.02 9.42
C LYS A 148 9.49 -24.96 10.09
N GLY A 149 9.92 -23.68 10.06
CA GLY A 149 9.20 -22.59 10.67
C GLY A 149 9.61 -22.28 12.13
N HIS A 150 10.67 -22.88 12.66
CA HIS A 150 11.18 -22.54 13.98
C HIS A 150 12.08 -21.31 13.89
N SER A 151 11.86 -20.31 14.76
CA SER A 151 12.69 -19.12 14.78
C SER A 151 14.13 -19.42 15.17
N THR A 152 15.08 -18.90 14.39
CA THR A 152 16.53 -19.05 14.60
C THR A 152 17.19 -17.75 15.03
N ALA A 153 16.64 -16.61 14.64
CA ALA A 153 17.11 -15.29 15.02
C ALA A 153 15.92 -14.31 15.14
N ILE A 154 15.98 -13.38 16.08
CA ILE A 154 14.94 -12.38 16.31
C ILE A 154 15.59 -11.07 16.77
N ALA A 155 15.09 -9.94 16.25
CA ALA A 155 15.46 -8.60 16.72
C ALA A 155 14.22 -7.73 16.92
N ILE A 156 14.28 -6.84 17.89
CA ILE A 156 13.22 -5.90 18.26
C ILE A 156 13.73 -4.47 18.21
N SER A 157 12.90 -3.53 17.76
CA SER A 157 13.28 -2.12 17.68
C SER A 157 13.26 -1.44 19.07
N ASP A 158 12.28 -1.75 19.90
CA ASP A 158 12.14 -1.20 21.25
C ASP A 158 12.43 -2.24 22.34
N PRO A 159 13.53 -2.07 23.10
CA PRO A 159 13.84 -2.93 24.25
C PRO A 159 12.75 -2.92 25.34
N GLY A 160 11.88 -1.90 25.38
CA GLY A 160 10.72 -1.82 26.30
C GLY A 160 9.67 -2.91 26.05
N ASP A 161 9.58 -3.41 24.83
CA ASP A 161 8.67 -4.50 24.42
C ASP A 161 9.14 -5.90 24.83
N GLN A 162 10.14 -6.01 25.69
CA GLN A 162 10.70 -7.30 26.11
C GLN A 162 9.67 -8.28 26.71
N LYS A 163 8.55 -7.77 27.28
CA LYS A 163 7.49 -8.67 27.77
C LYS A 163 6.80 -9.44 26.64
N GLY A 164 6.50 -8.74 25.52
CA GLY A 164 5.93 -9.37 24.34
C GLY A 164 6.91 -10.32 23.67
N TYR A 165 8.19 -9.93 23.61
CA TYR A 165 9.29 -10.74 23.05
C TYR A 165 9.47 -12.08 23.79
N LYS A 166 9.34 -12.11 25.11
CA LYS A 166 9.42 -13.36 25.89
C LYS A 166 8.33 -14.39 25.54
N ALA A 167 7.23 -13.95 24.91
CA ALA A 167 6.20 -14.86 24.42
C ALA A 167 6.60 -15.58 23.10
N PHE A 168 7.61 -15.08 22.40
CA PHE A 168 8.06 -15.61 21.11
C PHE A 168 9.59 -15.85 21.13
N PRO A 169 10.08 -16.82 21.94
CA PRO A 169 11.49 -17.09 22.06
C PRO A 169 12.08 -17.70 20.79
N ILE A 170 13.42 -17.73 20.67
CA ILE A 170 14.11 -18.54 19.66
C ILE A 170 13.65 -20.00 19.80
N GLY A 171 13.37 -20.65 18.67
CA GLY A 171 12.76 -21.97 18.60
C GLY A 171 11.22 -21.95 18.58
N PHE A 172 10.58 -20.77 18.67
CA PHE A 172 9.12 -20.68 18.55
C PHE A 172 8.66 -21.14 17.16
N ASP A 173 7.54 -21.89 17.12
CA ASP A 173 6.98 -22.47 15.90
C ASP A 173 6.04 -21.50 15.18
N TYR A 174 6.45 -21.03 14.01
CA TYR A 174 5.72 -20.20 13.08
C TYR A 174 5.21 -20.94 11.83
N SER A 175 5.32 -22.28 11.80
CA SER A 175 5.02 -23.08 10.62
C SER A 175 3.59 -22.93 10.07
N ASN A 176 2.64 -22.47 10.91
CA ASN A 176 1.25 -22.25 10.55
C ASN A 176 0.93 -20.77 10.22
N ARG A 177 1.90 -19.88 10.20
CA ARG A 177 1.70 -18.45 9.92
C ARG A 177 1.70 -18.19 8.43
N GLU A 178 0.80 -17.30 7.98
CA GLU A 178 0.68 -16.91 6.57
C GLU A 178 2.00 -16.38 6.01
N TRP A 179 2.69 -15.51 6.76
CA TRP A 179 3.96 -14.92 6.36
C TRP A 179 5.11 -15.94 6.20
N PHE A 180 5.01 -17.10 6.83
CA PHE A 180 5.94 -18.23 6.62
C PHE A 180 5.49 -19.11 5.45
N LEU A 181 4.22 -19.51 5.44
CA LEU A 181 3.68 -20.46 4.46
C LEU A 181 3.73 -19.93 3.03
N GLN A 182 3.41 -18.66 2.83
CA GLN A 182 3.32 -18.09 1.49
C GLN A 182 4.69 -18.01 0.79
N PRO A 183 5.76 -17.46 1.39
CA PRO A 183 7.09 -17.49 0.79
C PRO A 183 7.60 -18.92 0.55
N MET A 184 7.43 -19.83 1.50
CA MET A 184 7.84 -21.23 1.35
C MET A 184 7.15 -21.90 0.16
N ARG A 185 5.88 -21.61 -0.09
CA ARG A 185 5.12 -22.18 -1.20
C ARG A 185 5.46 -21.56 -2.55
N THR A 186 5.74 -20.28 -2.59
CA THR A 186 5.84 -19.51 -3.85
C THR A 186 7.28 -19.17 -4.24
N GLY A 187 8.21 -19.21 -3.29
CA GLY A 187 9.57 -18.69 -3.46
C GLY A 187 9.64 -17.17 -3.62
N LYS A 188 8.53 -16.46 -3.36
CA LYS A 188 8.42 -15.00 -3.61
C LYS A 188 8.14 -14.25 -2.32
N LEU A 189 8.48 -12.96 -2.36
CA LEU A 189 8.10 -12.02 -1.31
C LEU A 189 6.58 -12.02 -1.10
N HIS A 190 6.17 -11.99 0.15
CA HIS A 190 4.77 -11.92 0.58
C HIS A 190 4.54 -10.74 1.52
N ILE A 191 3.38 -10.10 1.39
CA ILE A 191 2.91 -9.02 2.25
C ILE A 191 1.56 -9.41 2.81
N THR A 192 1.44 -9.52 4.13
CA THR A 192 0.18 -9.86 4.79
C THR A 192 -0.85 -8.73 4.67
N ASN A 193 -2.11 -9.01 4.98
CA ASN A 193 -3.08 -7.97 5.25
C ASN A 193 -2.73 -7.23 6.54
N VAL A 194 -3.28 -6.00 6.70
CA VAL A 194 -3.14 -5.24 7.95
C VAL A 194 -3.75 -6.02 9.10
N HIS A 195 -3.01 -6.15 10.19
CA HIS A 195 -3.44 -6.85 11.38
C HIS A 195 -2.83 -6.22 12.64
N GLN A 196 -3.32 -6.60 13.82
CA GLN A 196 -2.73 -6.16 15.07
C GLN A 196 -1.54 -7.04 15.44
N SER A 197 -0.43 -6.40 15.82
CA SER A 197 0.72 -7.07 16.41
C SER A 197 0.30 -7.77 17.70
N GLN A 198 0.63 -9.05 17.81
CA GLN A 198 0.36 -9.83 19.04
C GLN A 198 1.24 -9.37 20.22
N VAL A 199 2.27 -8.60 19.94
CA VAL A 199 3.23 -8.10 20.93
C VAL A 199 2.82 -6.72 21.43
N THR A 200 2.55 -5.77 20.53
CA THR A 200 2.30 -4.37 20.87
C THR A 200 0.85 -3.93 20.73
N GLY A 201 0.02 -4.69 20.00
CA GLY A 201 -1.35 -4.31 19.65
C GLY A 201 -1.45 -3.22 18.57
N GLN A 202 -0.32 -2.72 18.05
CA GLN A 202 -0.30 -1.74 16.97
C GLN A 202 -0.69 -2.38 15.63
N LEU A 203 -1.19 -1.56 14.69
CA LEU A 203 -1.47 -2.01 13.33
C LEU A 203 -0.17 -2.17 12.53
N ILE A 204 0.03 -3.36 12.00
CA ILE A 204 1.19 -3.75 11.23
C ILE A 204 0.81 -4.50 9.96
N ILE A 205 1.76 -4.56 9.03
CA ILE A 205 1.86 -5.62 8.02
C ILE A 205 3.13 -6.40 8.26
N THR A 206 3.14 -7.67 7.89
CA THR A 206 4.38 -8.44 7.84
C THR A 206 4.83 -8.58 6.39
N VAL A 207 6.06 -8.17 6.10
CA VAL A 207 6.73 -8.40 4.81
C VAL A 207 7.72 -9.54 4.99
N SER A 208 7.64 -10.56 4.16
CA SER A 208 8.44 -11.76 4.31
C SER A 208 8.94 -12.31 2.98
N THR A 209 10.09 -12.96 2.99
CA THR A 209 10.68 -13.62 1.82
C THR A 209 11.52 -14.82 2.23
N VAL A 210 11.79 -15.71 1.29
CA VAL A 210 12.71 -16.85 1.51
C VAL A 210 14.15 -16.34 1.63
N ILE A 211 14.94 -17.07 2.41
CA ILE A 211 16.39 -17.01 2.41
C ILE A 211 16.87 -18.26 1.65
N THR A 212 17.73 -18.07 0.66
CA THR A 212 18.31 -19.17 -0.11
C THR A 212 19.81 -19.31 0.19
N ASP A 213 20.38 -20.48 -0.04
CA ASP A 213 21.82 -20.68 0.00
C ASP A 213 22.49 -20.35 -1.35
N ALA A 214 23.78 -20.65 -1.48
CA ALA A 214 24.56 -20.43 -2.71
C ALA A 214 24.10 -21.29 -3.90
N ASN A 215 23.28 -22.32 -3.66
CA ASN A 215 22.71 -23.21 -4.67
C ASN A 215 21.26 -22.89 -5.00
N ASP A 216 20.75 -21.73 -4.53
CA ASP A 216 19.34 -21.32 -4.62
C ASP A 216 18.34 -22.23 -3.86
N GLU A 217 18.83 -23.07 -2.93
CA GLU A 217 17.95 -23.86 -2.07
C GLU A 217 17.44 -23.03 -0.90
N ILE A 218 16.13 -23.15 -0.60
CA ILE A 218 15.52 -22.42 0.52
C ILE A 218 16.04 -22.98 1.84
N ILE A 219 16.66 -22.11 2.64
CA ILE A 219 17.20 -22.47 3.97
C ILE A 219 16.38 -21.87 5.12
N GLY A 220 15.45 -20.96 4.83
CA GLY A 220 14.59 -20.35 5.82
C GLY A 220 13.72 -19.23 5.27
N VAL A 221 13.04 -18.53 6.16
CA VAL A 221 12.21 -17.36 5.84
C VAL A 221 12.59 -16.20 6.76
N LEU A 222 12.80 -15.03 6.16
CA LEU A 222 12.90 -13.75 6.84
C LEU A 222 11.53 -13.09 6.88
N GLY A 223 11.08 -12.63 8.04
CA GLY A 223 9.91 -11.79 8.24
C GLY A 223 10.28 -10.48 8.93
N ALA A 224 9.59 -9.41 8.57
CA ALA A 224 9.69 -8.10 9.21
C ALA A 224 8.30 -7.50 9.42
N ASP A 225 8.02 -7.09 10.65
CA ASP A 225 6.78 -6.42 11.04
C ASP A 225 6.94 -4.90 10.88
N ILE A 226 6.10 -4.32 10.06
CA ILE A 226 6.14 -2.92 9.64
C ILE A 226 5.01 -2.16 10.33
N GLN A 227 5.35 -1.14 11.09
CA GLN A 227 4.41 -0.25 11.76
C GLN A 227 3.79 0.73 10.77
N LEU A 228 2.47 0.67 10.59
CA LEU A 228 1.78 1.54 9.64
C LEU A 228 1.77 3.01 10.05
N GLU A 229 1.55 3.31 11.32
CA GLU A 229 1.54 4.68 11.84
C GLU A 229 2.87 5.40 11.60
N GLU A 230 3.99 4.69 11.78
CA GLU A 230 5.32 5.26 11.56
C GLU A 230 5.60 5.57 10.09
N ILE A 231 5.09 4.73 9.18
CA ILE A 231 5.21 4.98 7.73
C ILE A 231 4.37 6.18 7.31
N ILE A 232 3.14 6.30 7.80
CA ILE A 232 2.27 7.45 7.51
C ILE A 232 2.96 8.73 7.96
N ARG A 233 3.45 8.77 9.19
CA ARG A 233 4.15 9.92 9.74
C ARG A 233 5.37 10.32 8.89
N ARG A 234 6.11 9.34 8.36
CA ARG A 234 7.25 9.62 7.45
C ARG A 234 6.80 10.12 6.08
N ALA A 235 5.75 9.54 5.52
CA ALA A 235 5.21 9.99 4.24
C ALA A 235 4.73 11.45 4.32
N GLU A 236 4.00 11.80 5.37
CA GLU A 236 3.54 13.18 5.64
C GLU A 236 4.71 14.16 5.84
N SER A 237 5.79 13.72 6.52
CA SER A 237 6.98 14.55 6.72
C SER A 237 7.72 14.83 5.40
N LEU A 238 7.80 13.86 4.51
CA LEU A 238 8.44 14.01 3.19
C LEU A 238 7.62 14.92 2.26
N GLU A 239 6.29 14.86 2.33
CA GLU A 239 5.42 15.77 1.57
C GLU A 239 5.50 17.22 2.09
N ALA A 240 5.72 17.42 3.38
CA ALA A 240 5.89 18.74 3.98
C ALA A 240 7.26 19.39 3.67
N GLU A 241 8.28 18.61 3.33
CA GLU A 241 9.62 19.07 2.97
C GLU A 241 9.80 19.43 1.48
N VAL A 242 8.80 19.15 0.63
CA VAL A 242 8.80 19.60 -0.78
C VAL A 242 8.40 21.08 -0.80
N PRO A 243 9.33 22.03 -1.03
CA PRO A 243 8.95 23.43 -1.12
C PRO A 243 8.01 23.60 -2.31
N ASN A 244 6.89 24.32 -2.12
CA ASN A 244 6.05 24.83 -3.21
C ASN A 244 6.94 25.66 -4.16
N SER A 245 7.52 25.04 -5.17
CA SER A 245 8.21 25.71 -6.25
C SER A 245 7.22 26.11 -7.35
N GLU A 246 6.19 26.88 -6.96
CA GLU A 246 5.30 27.60 -7.89
C GLU A 246 4.96 28.97 -7.29
N GLU A 247 5.96 29.85 -7.17
CA GLU A 247 5.79 31.30 -7.16
C GLU A 247 7.05 31.93 -7.74
N GLU A 248 7.12 32.02 -9.06
CA GLU A 248 7.76 33.11 -9.82
C GLU A 248 7.08 33.24 -11.19
#